data_20efff563d30c66a48d18a9288d43401
#
_entry.id   20efff563d30c66a48d18a9288d43401
#
_cell.length_a   1.000
_cell.length_b   1.000
_cell.length_c   1.000
_cell.angle_alpha   90.00
_cell.angle_beta   90.00
_cell.angle_gamma   90.00
#
_symmetry.space_group_name_H-M   'P 1'
#
loop_
_entity.id
_entity.type
_entity.pdbx_description
1 polymer ?
#
loop_
_entity_poly.entity_id
_entity_poly.type
_entity_poly.pdbx_seq_one_letter_code
_entity_poly.pdbx_strand_id
1 'polypeptide(L)'
;MTAFAAWALYALLTRRWLAAASLACLAGLTRPNGVAVAAAVLAAVGCALWRTRGRSGPRVWAAGLLAPAGWLSYVLWVGVRSGDPLGGYFAVQKGWTSRFDFGKGALVFVRDMLGGPTQFGFAMALLITGAGVLLFALLVCGERLPLPVLAYTAVLVVIAVGGSGFFESKPRFLLPAFPLLLPLAAALTKARPRAAILVVTALAGLSCCYGAYALTLARMAI
;
A
#
# COMPACT_ATOMS: atom_id res chain seq x y z
N MET A 1 10.81 -3.94 0.52
CA MET A 1 9.98 -2.75 0.28
C MET A 1 9.55 -2.06 1.57
N THR A 2 8.88 -2.73 2.52
CA THR A 2 8.32 -2.10 3.74
C THR A 2 9.38 -1.35 4.58
N ALA A 3 10.58 -1.93 4.75
CA ALA A 3 11.67 -1.25 5.44
C ALA A 3 12.08 0.06 4.74
N PHE A 4 12.23 0.03 3.40
CA PHE A 4 12.53 1.24 2.63
C PHE A 4 11.43 2.29 2.77
N ALA A 5 10.15 1.87 2.80
CA ALA A 5 9.02 2.77 3.00
C ALA A 5 9.06 3.43 4.37
N ALA A 6 9.30 2.66 5.44
CA ALA A 6 9.37 3.18 6.80
C ALA A 6 10.50 4.21 6.96
N TRP A 7 11.70 3.90 6.47
CA TRP A 7 12.84 4.80 6.50
C TRP A 7 12.66 6.01 5.58
N ALA A 8 12.00 5.85 4.42
CA ALA A 8 11.69 6.99 3.54
C ALA A 8 10.71 7.96 4.21
N LEU A 9 9.65 7.46 4.84
CA LEU A 9 8.71 8.29 5.59
C LEU A 9 9.39 8.99 6.77
N TYR A 10 10.23 8.28 7.53
CA TYR A 10 11.03 8.89 8.59
C TYR A 10 11.95 10.00 8.06
N ALA A 11 12.65 9.75 6.95
CA ALA A 11 13.50 10.75 6.31
C ALA A 11 12.71 11.97 5.82
N LEU A 12 11.48 11.79 5.31
CA LEU A 12 10.59 12.90 4.95
C LEU A 12 10.18 13.72 6.15
N LEU A 13 9.78 13.07 7.25
CA LEU A 13 9.37 13.75 8.48
C LEU A 13 10.51 14.53 9.12
N THR A 14 11.76 14.05 8.94
CA THR A 14 12.99 14.73 9.40
C THR A 14 13.61 15.64 8.33
N ARG A 15 12.90 15.92 7.22
CA ARG A 15 13.32 16.79 6.11
C ARG A 15 14.62 16.37 5.42
N ARG A 16 14.98 15.10 5.46
CA ARG A 16 16.13 14.52 4.75
C ARG A 16 15.74 14.13 3.32
N TRP A 17 15.51 15.12 2.46
CA TRP A 17 14.91 14.99 1.14
C TRP A 17 15.59 13.95 0.24
N LEU A 18 16.93 14.01 0.10
CA LEU A 18 17.66 13.10 -0.77
C LEU A 18 17.62 11.65 -0.24
N ALA A 19 17.80 11.46 1.07
CA ALA A 19 17.69 10.12 1.66
C ALA A 19 16.29 9.52 1.45
N ALA A 20 15.24 10.32 1.63
CA ALA A 20 13.87 9.88 1.37
C ALA A 20 13.66 9.48 -0.09
N ALA A 21 14.17 10.27 -1.04
CA ALA A 21 14.06 10.01 -2.47
C ALA A 21 14.86 8.78 -2.90
N SER A 22 16.07 8.58 -2.39
CA SER A 22 16.88 7.39 -2.66
C SER A 22 16.19 6.12 -2.15
N LEU A 23 15.62 6.17 -0.94
CA LEU A 23 14.86 5.05 -0.38
C LEU A 23 13.57 4.78 -1.15
N ALA A 24 12.89 5.81 -1.66
CA ALA A 24 11.72 5.67 -2.53
C ALA A 24 12.09 5.04 -3.88
N CYS A 25 13.21 5.46 -4.48
CA CYS A 25 13.76 4.86 -5.69
C CYS A 25 14.03 3.37 -5.49
N LEU A 26 14.74 2.99 -4.42
CA LEU A 26 15.00 1.59 -4.07
C LEU A 26 13.69 0.81 -3.81
N ALA A 27 12.70 1.40 -3.12
CA ALA A 27 11.41 0.77 -2.92
C ALA A 27 10.70 0.49 -4.25
N GLY A 28 10.76 1.43 -5.21
CA GLY A 28 10.22 1.27 -6.55
C GLY A 28 10.85 0.14 -7.36
N LEU A 29 12.16 -0.09 -7.18
CA LEU A 29 12.88 -1.20 -7.81
C LEU A 29 12.55 -2.57 -7.19
N THR A 30 12.09 -2.61 -5.93
CA THR A 30 11.80 -3.90 -5.26
C THR A 30 10.43 -4.45 -5.61
N ARG A 31 9.42 -3.60 -5.76
CA ARG A 31 8.03 -4.00 -6.08
C ARG A 31 7.26 -2.86 -6.75
N PRO A 32 6.28 -3.16 -7.62
CA PRO A 32 5.41 -2.14 -8.23
C PRO A 32 4.72 -1.22 -7.20
N ASN A 33 4.34 -1.77 -6.04
CA ASN A 33 3.72 -0.99 -4.95
C ASN A 33 4.67 0.07 -4.34
N GLY A 34 5.96 0.05 -4.68
CA GLY A 34 6.92 1.09 -4.32
C GLY A 34 6.55 2.47 -4.86
N VAL A 35 5.68 2.55 -5.89
CA VAL A 35 5.10 3.80 -6.37
C VAL A 35 4.41 4.59 -5.25
N ALA A 36 3.88 3.93 -4.21
CA ALA A 36 3.29 4.60 -3.05
C ALA A 36 4.31 5.42 -2.25
N VAL A 37 5.56 4.93 -2.15
CA VAL A 37 6.64 5.67 -1.49
C VAL A 37 7.06 6.88 -2.32
N ALA A 38 7.15 6.71 -3.64
CA ALA A 38 7.39 7.82 -4.55
C ALA A 38 6.29 8.88 -4.46
N ALA A 39 5.02 8.47 -4.40
CA ALA A 39 3.88 9.38 -4.22
C ALA A 39 3.97 10.17 -2.90
N ALA A 40 4.40 9.54 -1.81
CA ALA A 40 4.63 10.24 -0.53
C ALA A 40 5.71 11.33 -0.66
N VAL A 41 6.82 11.03 -1.33
CA VAL A 41 7.88 12.02 -1.57
C VAL A 41 7.37 13.14 -2.46
N LEU A 42 6.67 12.82 -3.55
CA LEU A 42 6.10 13.82 -4.46
C LEU A 42 5.07 14.72 -3.77
N ALA A 43 4.21 14.16 -2.91
CA ALA A 43 3.26 14.92 -2.11
C ALA A 43 3.98 15.90 -1.15
N ALA A 44 5.07 15.45 -0.51
CA ALA A 44 5.88 16.30 0.36
C ALA A 44 6.59 17.41 -0.43
N VAL A 45 7.19 17.06 -1.58
CA VAL A 45 7.84 18.02 -2.50
C VAL A 45 6.83 19.03 -3.00
N GLY A 46 5.67 18.58 -3.49
CA GLY A 46 4.60 19.46 -3.96
C GLY A 46 4.13 20.44 -2.88
N CYS A 47 3.94 19.95 -1.64
CA CYS A 47 3.60 20.80 -0.50
C CYS A 47 4.69 21.83 -0.18
N ALA A 48 5.98 21.42 -0.22
CA ALA A 48 7.11 22.32 0.02
C ALA A 48 7.20 23.41 -1.06
N LEU A 49 7.06 23.03 -2.34
CA LEU A 49 7.08 23.96 -3.47
C LEU A 49 5.91 24.94 -3.44
N TRP A 50 4.71 24.45 -3.10
CA TRP A 50 3.54 25.31 -2.93
C TRP A 50 3.76 26.37 -1.84
N ARG A 51 4.21 25.94 -0.63
CA ARG A 51 4.44 26.84 0.50
C ARG A 51 5.53 27.88 0.23
N THR A 52 6.56 27.52 -0.53
CA THR A 52 7.68 28.42 -0.88
C THR A 52 7.50 29.16 -2.21
N ARG A 53 6.34 29.00 -2.86
CA ARG A 53 6.05 29.54 -4.21
C ARG A 53 7.16 29.16 -5.22
N GLY A 54 7.63 27.91 -5.16
CA GLY A 54 8.69 27.40 -6.03
C GLY A 54 10.12 27.76 -5.61
N ARG A 55 10.31 28.55 -4.54
CA ARG A 55 11.65 28.98 -4.05
C ARG A 55 12.30 27.96 -3.11
N SER A 56 12.03 26.67 -3.29
CA SER A 56 12.69 25.61 -2.54
C SER A 56 14.10 25.36 -3.03
N GLY A 57 14.97 24.91 -2.12
CA GLY A 57 16.36 24.60 -2.46
C GLY A 57 16.49 23.42 -3.46
N PRO A 58 17.65 23.26 -4.12
CA PRO A 58 17.87 22.27 -5.18
C PRO A 58 17.64 20.82 -4.71
N ARG A 59 17.84 20.56 -3.42
CA ARG A 59 17.60 19.22 -2.82
C ARG A 59 16.14 18.76 -2.89
N VAL A 60 15.19 19.70 -2.82
CA VAL A 60 13.75 19.39 -2.92
C VAL A 60 13.39 19.01 -4.36
N TRP A 61 13.91 19.76 -5.33
CA TRP A 61 13.73 19.46 -6.75
C TRP A 61 14.37 18.13 -7.14
N ALA A 62 15.62 17.90 -6.70
CA ALA A 62 16.31 16.62 -6.92
C ALA A 62 15.54 15.44 -6.31
N ALA A 63 14.95 15.61 -5.13
CA ALA A 63 14.13 14.57 -4.51
C ALA A 63 12.87 14.26 -5.33
N GLY A 64 12.23 15.28 -5.90
CA GLY A 64 11.06 15.09 -6.76
C GLY A 64 11.37 14.29 -8.03
N LEU A 65 12.56 14.48 -8.62
CA LEU A 65 12.99 13.74 -9.80
C LEU A 65 13.47 12.32 -9.47
N LEU A 66 14.21 12.17 -8.38
CA LEU A 66 14.80 10.88 -7.98
C LEU A 66 13.77 9.87 -7.46
N ALA A 67 12.77 10.33 -6.71
CA ALA A 67 11.81 9.43 -6.07
C ALA A 67 11.06 8.50 -7.04
N PRO A 68 10.50 8.97 -8.17
CA PRO A 68 9.82 8.11 -9.13
C PRO A 68 10.79 7.32 -10.02
N ALA A 69 12.07 7.68 -10.09
CA ALA A 69 13.03 7.13 -11.05
C ALA A 69 13.14 5.60 -10.94
N GLY A 70 13.15 5.03 -9.73
CA GLY A 70 13.27 3.59 -9.54
C GLY A 70 12.07 2.81 -10.10
N TRP A 71 10.87 3.30 -9.85
CA TRP A 71 9.66 2.67 -10.40
C TRP A 71 9.58 2.85 -11.92
N LEU A 72 9.85 4.04 -12.42
CA LEU A 72 9.84 4.33 -13.85
C LEU A 72 10.88 3.51 -14.61
N SER A 73 12.10 3.39 -14.10
CA SER A 73 13.16 2.59 -14.72
C SER A 73 12.78 1.11 -14.80
N TYR A 74 12.13 0.57 -13.76
CA TYR A 74 11.62 -0.80 -13.78
C TYR A 74 10.51 -0.98 -14.83
N VAL A 75 9.53 -0.09 -14.87
CA VAL A 75 8.43 -0.13 -15.85
C VAL A 75 8.97 -0.05 -17.28
N LEU A 76 9.88 0.89 -17.54
CA LEU A 76 10.53 1.05 -18.85
C LEU A 76 11.38 -0.17 -19.22
N TRP A 77 12.15 -0.72 -18.28
CA TRP A 77 12.95 -1.91 -18.53
C TRP A 77 12.10 -3.12 -18.94
N VAL A 78 10.99 -3.37 -18.23
CA VAL A 78 10.04 -4.43 -18.61
C VAL A 78 9.43 -4.13 -19.97
N GLY A 79 9.02 -2.88 -20.23
CA GLY A 79 8.44 -2.46 -21.49
C GLY A 79 9.38 -2.69 -22.68
N VAL A 80 10.63 -2.29 -22.58
CA VAL A 80 11.65 -2.52 -23.61
C VAL A 80 11.85 -4.02 -23.86
N ARG A 81 11.91 -4.83 -22.80
CA ARG A 81 12.01 -6.29 -22.89
C ARG A 81 10.80 -6.94 -23.58
N SER A 82 9.62 -6.34 -23.45
CA SER A 82 8.37 -6.83 -24.05
C SER A 82 8.13 -6.29 -25.46
N GLY A 83 9.05 -5.49 -26.01
CA GLY A 83 8.92 -4.88 -27.34
C GLY A 83 7.99 -3.66 -27.41
N ASP A 84 7.40 -3.23 -26.29
CA ASP A 84 6.57 -2.03 -26.17
C ASP A 84 6.98 -1.23 -24.94
N PRO A 85 7.83 -0.20 -25.08
CA PRO A 85 8.40 0.57 -23.95
C PRO A 85 7.36 1.21 -23.04
N LEU A 86 6.19 1.59 -23.55
CA LEU A 86 5.15 2.29 -22.79
C LEU A 86 4.03 1.38 -22.28
N GLY A 87 3.69 0.35 -23.08
CA GLY A 87 2.57 -0.56 -22.79
C GLY A 87 2.96 -1.93 -22.28
N GLY A 88 4.19 -2.39 -22.55
CA GLY A 88 4.64 -3.76 -22.29
C GLY A 88 4.53 -4.18 -20.83
N TYR A 89 4.85 -3.31 -19.88
CA TYR A 89 4.64 -3.59 -18.47
C TYR A 89 3.16 -3.91 -18.16
N PHE A 90 2.24 -3.10 -18.67
CA PHE A 90 0.80 -3.30 -18.44
C PHE A 90 0.26 -4.52 -19.22
N ALA A 91 0.84 -4.83 -20.38
CA ALA A 91 0.50 -6.04 -21.12
C ALA A 91 0.91 -7.30 -20.35
N VAL A 92 2.09 -7.32 -19.75
CA VAL A 92 2.54 -8.40 -18.85
C VAL A 92 1.60 -8.55 -17.65
N GLN A 93 1.21 -7.43 -17.01
CA GLN A 93 0.26 -7.45 -15.89
C GLN A 93 -1.12 -8.02 -16.33
N LYS A 94 -1.59 -7.68 -17.52
CA LYS A 94 -2.83 -8.25 -18.08
C LYS A 94 -2.73 -9.77 -18.30
N GLY A 95 -1.57 -10.28 -18.72
CA GLY A 95 -1.30 -11.71 -18.84
C GLY A 95 -1.45 -12.46 -17.51
N TRP A 96 -1.23 -11.77 -16.38
CA TRP A 96 -1.46 -12.27 -15.02
C TRP A 96 -2.85 -11.94 -14.48
N THR A 97 -3.82 -11.63 -15.36
CA THR A 97 -5.19 -11.21 -15.03
C THR A 97 -5.29 -10.01 -14.10
N SER A 98 -4.17 -9.35 -13.81
CA SER A 98 -4.13 -8.18 -12.95
C SER A 98 -4.39 -6.91 -13.77
N ARG A 99 -5.47 -6.20 -13.45
CA ARG A 99 -5.86 -4.94 -14.08
C ARG A 99 -6.24 -3.93 -13.02
N PHE A 100 -6.04 -2.66 -13.32
CA PHE A 100 -6.59 -1.59 -12.50
C PHE A 100 -7.90 -1.11 -13.17
N ASP A 101 -9.03 -1.43 -12.57
CA ASP A 101 -10.38 -1.16 -13.10
C ASP A 101 -11.24 -0.31 -12.15
N PHE A 102 -10.58 0.44 -11.26
CA PHE A 102 -11.22 1.25 -10.23
C PHE A 102 -12.13 0.45 -9.28
N GLY A 103 -11.83 -0.84 -9.10
CA GLY A 103 -12.54 -1.70 -8.17
C GLY A 103 -13.83 -2.32 -8.72
N LYS A 104 -14.16 -2.10 -10.00
CA LYS A 104 -15.37 -2.68 -10.62
C LYS A 104 -15.38 -4.20 -10.52
N GLY A 105 -14.29 -4.86 -10.92
CA GLY A 105 -14.17 -6.32 -10.84
C GLY A 105 -14.21 -6.82 -9.40
N ALA A 106 -13.63 -6.07 -8.46
CA ALA A 106 -13.72 -6.41 -7.04
C ALA A 106 -15.15 -6.34 -6.52
N LEU A 107 -15.92 -5.32 -6.93
CA LEU A 107 -17.33 -5.16 -6.51
C LEU A 107 -18.20 -6.28 -7.08
N VAL A 108 -18.05 -6.62 -8.35
CA VAL A 108 -18.77 -7.75 -8.99
C VAL A 108 -18.44 -9.05 -8.26
N PHE A 109 -17.15 -9.31 -8.00
CA PHE A 109 -16.72 -10.50 -7.28
C PHE A 109 -17.34 -10.60 -5.87
N VAL A 110 -17.34 -9.49 -5.12
CA VAL A 110 -17.97 -9.44 -3.79
C VAL A 110 -19.47 -9.70 -3.87
N ARG A 111 -20.16 -9.11 -4.85
CA ARG A 111 -21.59 -9.35 -5.07
C ARG A 111 -21.89 -10.83 -5.34
N ASP A 112 -21.13 -11.45 -6.22
CA ASP A 112 -21.31 -12.86 -6.58
C ASP A 112 -20.99 -13.78 -5.40
N MET A 113 -19.98 -13.41 -4.60
CA MET A 113 -19.60 -14.11 -3.38
C MET A 113 -20.70 -14.06 -2.30
N LEU A 114 -21.40 -12.93 -2.16
CA LEU A 114 -22.50 -12.80 -1.19
C LEU A 114 -23.77 -13.54 -1.64
N GLY A 115 -23.90 -13.86 -2.92
CA GLY A 115 -25.04 -14.60 -3.49
C GLY A 115 -24.91 -16.12 -3.50
N GLY A 116 -23.78 -16.70 -3.04
CA GLY A 116 -23.52 -18.13 -3.12
C GLY A 116 -22.56 -18.68 -2.07
N PRO A 117 -22.23 -19.97 -2.13
CA PRO A 117 -21.29 -20.60 -1.22
C PRO A 117 -19.89 -20.02 -1.42
N THR A 118 -19.28 -19.51 -0.35
CA THR A 118 -18.00 -18.80 -0.40
C THR A 118 -16.90 -19.64 0.23
N GLN A 119 -15.74 -19.69 -0.43
CA GLN A 119 -14.56 -20.28 0.15
C GLN A 119 -14.01 -19.39 1.27
N PHE A 120 -13.53 -20.02 2.35
CA PHE A 120 -13.01 -19.31 3.52
C PHE A 120 -11.92 -18.28 3.20
N GLY A 121 -11.00 -18.59 2.26
CA GLY A 121 -9.95 -17.67 1.84
C GLY A 121 -10.47 -16.36 1.25
N PHE A 122 -11.52 -16.40 0.44
CA PHE A 122 -12.13 -15.20 -0.14
C PHE A 122 -12.86 -14.36 0.94
N ALA A 123 -13.56 -15.03 1.87
CA ALA A 123 -14.22 -14.34 2.98
C ALA A 123 -13.18 -13.60 3.86
N MET A 124 -12.05 -14.24 4.17
CA MET A 124 -10.97 -13.62 4.92
C MET A 124 -10.32 -12.48 4.15
N ALA A 125 -10.09 -12.62 2.84
CA ALA A 125 -9.56 -11.54 2.01
C ALA A 125 -10.51 -10.33 1.99
N LEU A 126 -11.82 -10.55 1.94
CA LEU A 126 -12.82 -9.49 2.02
C LEU A 126 -12.79 -8.78 3.38
N LEU A 127 -12.77 -9.55 4.47
CA LEU A 127 -12.70 -9.01 5.84
C LEU A 127 -11.43 -8.17 6.05
N ILE A 128 -10.27 -8.68 5.66
CA ILE A 128 -8.99 -7.95 5.81
C ILE A 128 -8.98 -6.69 4.94
N THR A 129 -9.46 -6.78 3.70
CA THR A 129 -9.51 -5.62 2.80
C THR A 129 -10.52 -4.58 3.31
N GLY A 130 -11.69 -5.02 3.75
CA GLY A 130 -12.71 -4.14 4.35
C GLY A 130 -12.23 -3.47 5.65
N ALA A 131 -11.56 -4.24 6.52
CA ALA A 131 -10.91 -3.69 7.72
C ALA A 131 -9.84 -2.64 7.35
N GLY A 132 -9.05 -2.89 6.31
CA GLY A 132 -8.05 -1.92 5.81
C GLY A 132 -8.70 -0.61 5.34
N VAL A 133 -9.82 -0.69 4.60
CA VAL A 133 -10.58 0.50 4.16
C VAL A 133 -11.17 1.24 5.37
N LEU A 134 -11.74 0.52 6.34
CA LEU A 134 -12.27 1.11 7.57
C LEU A 134 -11.18 1.81 8.37
N LEU A 135 -10.04 1.16 8.58
CA LEU A 135 -8.88 1.74 9.27
C LEU A 135 -8.37 2.98 8.55
N PHE A 136 -8.39 2.98 7.21
CA PHE A 136 -8.02 4.16 6.42
C PHE A 136 -9.03 5.31 6.62
N ALA A 137 -10.33 5.02 6.63
CA ALA A 137 -11.35 6.02 6.93
C ALA A 137 -11.17 6.61 8.34
N LEU A 138 -10.94 5.76 9.35
CA LEU A 138 -10.63 6.20 10.71
C LEU A 138 -9.35 7.03 10.79
N LEU A 139 -8.34 6.66 10.02
CA LEU A 139 -7.07 7.37 9.94
C LEU A 139 -7.25 8.79 9.39
N VAL A 140 -8.08 8.94 8.35
CA VAL A 140 -8.35 10.24 7.71
C VAL A 140 -9.24 11.13 8.60
N CYS A 141 -10.26 10.52 9.25
CA CYS A 141 -11.22 11.26 10.06
C CYS A 141 -10.71 11.59 11.47
N GLY A 142 -9.85 10.72 12.04
CA GLY A 142 -9.46 10.81 13.45
C GLY A 142 -8.13 11.50 13.72
N GLU A 143 -7.20 11.46 12.79
CA GLU A 143 -5.81 11.86 13.03
C GLU A 143 -5.36 12.95 12.04
N ARG A 144 -4.69 13.99 12.55
CA ARG A 144 -4.03 15.00 11.71
C ARG A 144 -2.67 14.48 11.23
N LEU A 145 -2.68 13.57 10.30
CA LEU A 145 -1.45 12.97 9.78
C LEU A 145 -0.69 13.92 8.85
N PRO A 146 0.64 13.83 8.84
CA PRO A 146 1.46 14.47 7.81
C PRO A 146 1.07 13.98 6.42
N LEU A 147 0.95 14.92 5.47
CA LEU A 147 0.55 14.63 4.08
C LEU A 147 1.31 13.46 3.43
N PRO A 148 2.65 13.30 3.63
CA PRO A 148 3.38 12.17 3.04
C PRO A 148 2.87 10.80 3.53
N VAL A 149 2.54 10.68 4.82
CA VAL A 149 2.02 9.44 5.41
C VAL A 149 0.65 9.12 4.85
N LEU A 150 -0.20 10.14 4.74
CA LEU A 150 -1.53 10.00 4.15
C LEU A 150 -1.44 9.60 2.67
N ALA A 151 -0.59 10.27 1.87
CA ALA A 151 -0.41 9.97 0.46
C ALA A 151 0.10 8.54 0.25
N TYR A 152 1.09 8.10 1.03
CA TYR A 152 1.59 6.73 1.01
C TYR A 152 0.48 5.71 1.25
N THR A 153 -0.26 5.89 2.33
CA THR A 153 -1.32 4.96 2.75
C THR A 153 -2.48 4.96 1.74
N ALA A 154 -2.88 6.14 1.27
CA ALA A 154 -3.94 6.28 0.28
C ALA A 154 -3.63 5.54 -1.01
N VAL A 155 -2.40 5.68 -1.55
CA VAL A 155 -2.00 4.99 -2.78
C VAL A 155 -2.03 3.47 -2.59
N LEU A 156 -1.56 2.94 -1.45
CA LEU A 156 -1.62 1.50 -1.19
C LEU A 156 -3.06 0.98 -1.08
N VAL A 157 -3.94 1.72 -0.40
CA VAL A 157 -5.37 1.36 -0.31
C VAL A 157 -6.02 1.42 -1.68
N VAL A 158 -5.75 2.46 -2.48
CA VAL A 158 -6.26 2.57 -3.86
C VAL A 158 -5.78 1.41 -4.72
N ILE A 159 -4.52 1.00 -4.63
CA ILE A 159 -4.01 -0.17 -5.37
C ILE A 159 -4.71 -1.45 -4.91
N ALA A 160 -4.88 -1.64 -3.61
CA ALA A 160 -5.52 -2.85 -3.07
C ALA A 160 -7.01 -2.94 -3.44
N VAL A 161 -7.74 -1.83 -3.40
CA VAL A 161 -9.18 -1.81 -3.72
C VAL A 161 -9.42 -1.72 -5.22
N GLY A 162 -8.64 -0.88 -5.92
CA GLY A 162 -8.84 -0.57 -7.34
C GLY A 162 -8.35 -1.65 -8.31
N GLY A 163 -7.53 -2.60 -7.86
CA GLY A 163 -7.06 -3.71 -8.67
C GLY A 163 -8.14 -4.79 -8.83
N SER A 164 -8.29 -5.33 -10.03
CA SER A 164 -9.03 -6.56 -10.31
C SER A 164 -8.05 -7.71 -10.54
N GLY A 165 -8.55 -8.94 -10.50
CA GLY A 165 -7.76 -10.16 -10.60
C GLY A 165 -7.80 -10.93 -9.27
N PHE A 166 -6.72 -11.60 -8.91
CA PHE A 166 -6.65 -12.45 -7.71
C PHE A 166 -7.13 -11.72 -6.43
N PHE A 167 -8.42 -11.91 -6.09
CA PHE A 167 -9.05 -11.22 -4.96
C PHE A 167 -8.39 -11.58 -3.63
N GLU A 168 -7.99 -12.84 -3.47
CA GLU A 168 -7.29 -13.38 -2.31
C GLU A 168 -5.91 -12.73 -2.07
N SER A 169 -5.34 -12.13 -3.11
CA SER A 169 -4.06 -11.44 -3.02
C SER A 169 -4.14 -10.00 -2.48
N LYS A 170 -5.34 -9.42 -2.36
CA LYS A 170 -5.53 -8.04 -1.90
C LYS A 170 -4.95 -7.76 -0.51
N PRO A 171 -5.09 -8.65 0.50
CA PRO A 171 -4.49 -8.44 1.81
C PRO A 171 -2.99 -8.20 1.78
N ARG A 172 -2.24 -8.89 0.90
CA ARG A 172 -0.78 -8.72 0.79
C ARG A 172 -0.35 -7.35 0.24
N PHE A 173 -1.24 -6.66 -0.49
CA PHE A 173 -0.99 -5.28 -0.94
C PHE A 173 -1.16 -4.27 0.20
N LEU A 174 -1.94 -4.61 1.23
CA LEU A 174 -2.12 -3.79 2.43
C LEU A 174 -1.03 -4.01 3.48
N LEU A 175 -0.30 -5.13 3.44
CA LEU A 175 0.78 -5.41 4.41
C LEU A 175 1.80 -4.26 4.56
N PRO A 176 2.25 -3.59 3.48
CA PRO A 176 3.16 -2.46 3.62
C PRO A 176 2.49 -1.21 4.19
N ALA A 177 1.18 -1.14 4.22
CA ALA A 177 0.43 0.02 4.69
C ALA A 177 0.35 0.09 6.24
N PHE A 178 1.50 -0.08 6.91
CA PHE A 178 1.59 -0.07 8.38
C PHE A 178 0.98 1.17 9.07
N PRO A 179 0.88 2.38 8.43
CA PRO A 179 0.18 3.50 9.06
C PRO A 179 -1.33 3.24 9.28
N LEU A 180 -1.94 2.26 8.60
CA LEU A 180 -3.31 1.82 8.89
C LEU A 180 -3.49 1.31 10.32
N LEU A 181 -2.42 0.89 10.98
CA LEU A 181 -2.47 0.43 12.36
C LEU A 181 -2.49 1.56 13.40
N LEU A 182 -2.23 2.82 12.99
CA LEU A 182 -2.21 3.96 13.91
C LEU A 182 -3.54 4.18 14.65
N PRO A 183 -4.73 4.14 14.01
CA PRO A 183 -5.99 4.27 14.74
C PRO A 183 -6.20 3.15 15.77
N LEU A 184 -5.81 1.92 15.43
CA LEU A 184 -5.88 0.79 16.34
C LEU A 184 -4.91 0.98 17.52
N ALA A 185 -3.67 1.39 17.25
CA ALA A 185 -2.69 1.68 18.29
C ALA A 185 -3.19 2.79 19.23
N ALA A 186 -3.74 3.88 18.67
CA ALA A 186 -4.32 4.97 19.45
C ALA A 186 -5.52 4.52 20.31
N ALA A 187 -6.34 3.60 19.82
CA ALA A 187 -7.43 3.02 20.60
C ALA A 187 -6.90 2.15 21.75
N LEU A 188 -5.90 1.32 21.47
CA LEU A 188 -5.30 0.42 22.46
C LEU A 188 -4.60 1.18 23.60
N THR A 189 -3.97 2.34 23.32
CA THR A 189 -3.37 3.17 24.37
C THR A 189 -4.39 3.78 25.34
N LYS A 190 -5.64 3.95 24.91
CA LYS A 190 -6.76 4.45 25.72
C LYS A 190 -7.52 3.34 26.43
N ALA A 191 -7.31 2.09 26.03
CA ALA A 191 -8.00 0.93 26.59
C ALA A 191 -7.38 0.48 27.93
N ARG A 192 -8.16 -0.24 28.74
CA ARG A 192 -7.62 -0.91 29.94
C ARG A 192 -6.56 -1.94 29.51
N PRO A 193 -5.44 -2.11 30.26
CA PRO A 193 -4.34 -2.99 29.87
C PRO A 193 -4.80 -4.43 29.55
N ARG A 194 -5.74 -4.97 30.35
CA ARG A 194 -6.30 -6.31 30.12
C ARG A 194 -7.03 -6.41 28.79
N ALA A 195 -7.82 -5.40 28.41
CA ALA A 195 -8.53 -5.37 27.15
C ALA A 195 -7.55 -5.23 25.96
N ALA A 196 -6.52 -4.39 26.08
CA ALA A 196 -5.48 -4.24 25.06
C ALA A 196 -4.75 -5.57 24.81
N ILE A 197 -4.33 -6.26 25.88
CA ILE A 197 -3.66 -7.56 25.79
C ILE A 197 -4.59 -8.59 25.12
N LEU A 198 -5.86 -8.66 25.53
CA LEU A 198 -6.82 -9.58 24.95
C LEU A 198 -7.01 -9.35 23.45
N VAL A 199 -7.17 -8.09 23.03
CA VAL A 199 -7.32 -7.73 21.59
C VAL A 199 -6.07 -8.12 20.81
N VAL A 200 -4.88 -7.77 21.30
CA VAL A 200 -3.62 -8.11 20.61
C VAL A 200 -3.42 -9.61 20.51
N THR A 201 -3.69 -10.36 21.60
CA THR A 201 -3.60 -11.83 21.63
C THR A 201 -4.61 -12.48 20.67
N ALA A 202 -5.85 -11.98 20.66
CA ALA A 202 -6.87 -12.47 19.73
C ALA A 202 -6.49 -12.23 18.27
N LEU A 203 -6.00 -11.03 17.93
CA LEU A 203 -5.53 -10.72 16.57
C LEU A 203 -4.33 -11.59 16.18
N ALA A 204 -3.37 -11.78 17.08
CA ALA A 204 -2.23 -12.67 16.85
C ALA A 204 -2.66 -14.13 16.64
N GLY A 205 -3.60 -14.63 17.46
CA GLY A 205 -4.15 -15.96 17.31
C GLY A 205 -4.89 -16.15 15.97
N LEU A 206 -5.76 -15.20 15.59
CA LEU A 206 -6.44 -15.21 14.30
C LEU A 206 -5.46 -15.18 13.12
N SER A 207 -4.41 -14.35 13.22
CA SER A 207 -3.35 -14.28 12.18
C SER A 207 -2.60 -15.61 12.07
N CYS A 208 -2.27 -16.25 13.19
CA CYS A 208 -1.62 -17.55 13.21
C CYS A 208 -2.53 -18.64 12.60
N CYS A 209 -3.79 -18.69 12.99
CA CYS A 209 -4.76 -19.66 12.45
C CYS A 209 -4.98 -19.48 10.95
N TYR A 210 -5.12 -18.21 10.49
CA TYR A 210 -5.26 -17.94 9.08
C TYR A 210 -3.97 -18.27 8.29
N GLY A 211 -2.81 -17.97 8.84
CA GLY A 211 -1.52 -18.33 8.24
C GLY A 211 -1.35 -19.85 8.12
N ALA A 212 -1.69 -20.60 9.17
CA ALA A 212 -1.67 -22.05 9.13
C ALA A 212 -2.64 -22.61 8.08
N TYR A 213 -3.88 -22.10 8.04
CA TYR A 213 -4.85 -22.48 7.01
C TYR A 213 -4.32 -22.21 5.61
N ALA A 214 -3.77 -21.01 5.38
CA ALA A 214 -3.24 -20.60 4.07
C ALA A 214 -2.09 -21.50 3.60
N LEU A 215 -1.23 -21.94 4.52
CA LEU A 215 -0.06 -22.78 4.18
C LEU A 215 -0.42 -24.27 4.03
N THR A 216 -1.45 -24.77 4.71
CA THR A 216 -1.71 -26.22 4.78
C THR A 216 -2.94 -26.66 4.00
N LEU A 217 -4.00 -25.86 4.02
CA LEU A 217 -5.32 -26.23 3.49
C LEU A 217 -5.76 -25.43 2.28
N ALA A 218 -5.25 -24.20 2.11
CA ALA A 218 -5.60 -23.40 0.94
C ALA A 218 -4.97 -24.00 -0.31
N ARG A 219 -5.81 -24.46 -1.24
CA ARG A 219 -5.37 -24.97 -2.55
C ARG A 219 -5.04 -23.86 -3.55
N MET A 220 -5.07 -22.62 -3.13
CA MET A 220 -4.80 -21.45 -3.97
C MET A 220 -3.37 -20.96 -3.74
N ALA A 221 -2.69 -20.58 -4.83
CA ALA A 221 -1.40 -19.90 -4.75
C ALA A 221 -1.59 -18.54 -4.06
N ILE A 222 -1.01 -18.36 -2.88
CA ILE A 222 -1.01 -17.13 -2.11
C ILE A 222 0.10 -16.21 -2.64
#